data_b07157528a709a28bb5bef67606c9825
#
_entry.id   b07157528a709a28bb5bef67606c9825
#
_cell.length_a   1.000
_cell.length_b   1.000
_cell.length_c   1.000
_cell.angle_alpha   90.00
_cell.angle_beta   90.00
_cell.angle_gamma   90.00
#
_symmetry.space_group_name_H-M   'P 1'
#
loop_
_entity.id
_entity.type
_entity.pdbx_description
1 polymer ?
#
loop_
_entity_poly.entity_id
_entity_poly.type
_entity_poly.pdbx_seq_one_letter_code
_entity_poly.pdbx_strand_id
1 'polypeptide(L)'
;MNRLGRLTIRLVISVVVAVALLWLGGFLLFATQLPTRTLARPVDSDAIVVLTGGRGRLQAGLQLLSAGKGARLLVSGVNAAISSKQLRNSTTEAARLFKCCVDLGYQAHDTRGNAVETSLWMQRRGYDSLHLVTAAYHMPRSLLLFQAAMPRI
;
A
#
# COMPACT_ATOMS: atom_id res chain seq x y z
N MET A 1 -37.50 7.79 -38.73
CA MET A 1 -36.10 7.48 -38.35
C MET A 1 -35.46 6.77 -39.54
N ASN A 2 -34.57 7.47 -40.25
CA ASN A 2 -34.00 7.03 -41.52
C ASN A 2 -33.04 5.85 -41.32
N ARG A 3 -32.84 5.00 -42.38
CA ARG A 3 -31.94 3.85 -42.31
C ARG A 3 -30.54 4.23 -41.78
N LEU A 4 -30.01 5.38 -42.17
CA LEU A 4 -28.73 5.93 -41.70
C LEU A 4 -28.70 6.14 -40.17
N GLY A 5 -29.75 6.73 -39.58
CA GLY A 5 -29.81 6.94 -38.13
C GLY A 5 -29.86 5.65 -37.31
N ARG A 6 -30.48 4.59 -37.86
CA ARG A 6 -30.45 3.26 -37.21
C ARG A 6 -29.07 2.58 -37.29
N LEU A 7 -28.33 2.82 -38.37
CA LEU A 7 -26.99 2.28 -38.55
C LEU A 7 -26.00 2.95 -37.59
N THR A 8 -26.05 4.27 -37.47
CA THR A 8 -25.20 5.03 -36.54
C THR A 8 -25.47 4.66 -35.07
N ILE A 9 -26.74 4.52 -34.69
CA ILE A 9 -27.09 4.11 -33.33
C ILE A 9 -26.56 2.70 -33.03
N ARG A 10 -26.71 1.75 -33.95
CA ARG A 10 -26.17 0.37 -33.79
C ARG A 10 -24.65 0.37 -33.65
N LEU A 11 -23.95 1.16 -34.48
CA LEU A 11 -22.50 1.30 -34.40
C LEU A 11 -22.06 1.86 -33.04
N VAL A 12 -22.70 2.93 -32.56
CA VAL A 12 -22.40 3.52 -31.27
C VAL A 12 -22.64 2.53 -30.13
N ILE A 13 -23.77 1.82 -30.17
CA ILE A 13 -24.06 0.78 -29.16
C ILE A 13 -22.99 -0.32 -29.18
N SER A 14 -22.60 -0.80 -30.38
CA SER A 14 -21.57 -1.84 -30.50
C SER A 14 -20.22 -1.39 -29.95
N VAL A 15 -19.80 -0.15 -30.23
CA VAL A 15 -18.56 0.42 -29.68
C VAL A 15 -18.63 0.54 -28.15
N VAL A 16 -19.74 1.04 -27.61
CA VAL A 16 -19.94 1.16 -26.16
C VAL A 16 -19.87 -0.22 -25.48
N VAL A 17 -20.54 -1.23 -26.06
CA VAL A 17 -20.51 -2.59 -25.55
C VAL A 17 -19.09 -3.18 -25.61
N ALA A 18 -18.37 -3.01 -26.73
CA ALA A 18 -17.01 -3.47 -26.88
C ALA A 18 -16.07 -2.85 -25.84
N VAL A 19 -16.16 -1.53 -25.61
CA VAL A 19 -15.38 -0.82 -24.59
C VAL A 19 -15.72 -1.33 -23.19
N ALA A 20 -17.01 -1.53 -22.89
CA ALA A 20 -17.46 -2.05 -21.60
C ALA A 20 -16.93 -3.48 -21.33
N LEU A 21 -16.94 -4.34 -22.36
CA LEU A 21 -16.42 -5.70 -22.25
C LEU A 21 -14.88 -5.72 -22.06
N LEU A 22 -14.15 -4.87 -22.78
CA LEU A 22 -12.71 -4.72 -22.60
C LEU A 22 -12.38 -4.21 -21.18
N TRP A 23 -13.13 -3.24 -20.70
CA TRP A 23 -12.93 -2.71 -19.34
C TRP A 23 -13.24 -3.76 -18.27
N LEU A 24 -14.36 -4.49 -18.43
CA LEU A 24 -14.75 -5.57 -17.52
C LEU A 24 -13.71 -6.71 -17.53
N GLY A 25 -13.24 -7.11 -18.72
CA GLY A 25 -12.19 -8.12 -18.85
C GLY A 25 -10.89 -7.70 -18.16
N GLY A 26 -10.45 -6.46 -18.39
CA GLY A 26 -9.29 -5.88 -17.71
C GLY A 26 -9.45 -5.82 -16.20
N PHE A 27 -10.63 -5.44 -15.72
CA PHE A 27 -10.94 -5.42 -14.29
C PHE A 27 -10.90 -6.81 -13.67
N LEU A 28 -11.49 -7.82 -14.32
CA LEU A 28 -11.47 -9.20 -13.84
C LEU A 28 -10.04 -9.76 -13.81
N LEU A 29 -9.24 -9.53 -14.85
CA LEU A 29 -7.84 -9.91 -14.86
C LEU A 29 -7.06 -9.25 -13.72
N PHE A 30 -7.26 -7.95 -13.50
CA PHE A 30 -6.65 -7.26 -12.37
C PHE A 30 -7.09 -7.87 -11.03
N ALA A 31 -8.38 -8.14 -10.85
CA ALA A 31 -8.92 -8.70 -9.61
C ALA A 31 -8.34 -10.10 -9.29
N THR A 32 -8.09 -10.93 -10.32
CA THR A 32 -7.48 -12.26 -10.13
C THR A 32 -5.99 -12.19 -9.79
N GLN A 33 -5.31 -11.10 -10.15
CA GLN A 33 -3.89 -10.90 -9.83
C GLN A 33 -3.65 -10.28 -8.45
N LEU A 34 -4.70 -9.85 -7.76
CA LEU A 34 -4.54 -9.30 -6.42
C LEU A 34 -4.06 -10.40 -5.45
N PRO A 35 -3.00 -10.15 -4.68
CA PRO A 35 -2.54 -11.11 -3.68
C PRO A 35 -3.63 -11.28 -2.61
N THR A 36 -4.26 -12.45 -2.60
CA THR A 36 -5.33 -12.80 -1.65
C THR A 36 -4.78 -13.29 -0.31
N ARG A 37 -3.49 -13.55 -0.23
CA ARG A 37 -2.85 -14.09 0.96
C ARG A 37 -1.76 -13.13 1.45
N THR A 38 -1.88 -12.71 2.69
CA THR A 38 -0.73 -12.25 3.48
C THR A 38 0.26 -13.43 3.57
N LEU A 39 1.55 -13.17 3.56
CA LEU A 39 2.56 -14.23 3.73
C LEU A 39 2.18 -15.10 4.95
N ALA A 40 1.92 -16.37 4.73
CA ALA A 40 1.50 -17.30 5.78
C ALA A 40 2.58 -17.44 6.88
N ARG A 41 3.83 -17.19 6.52
CA ARG A 41 4.98 -17.11 7.45
C ARG A 41 5.88 -15.98 6.94
N PRO A 42 5.76 -14.76 7.48
CA PRO A 42 6.68 -13.68 7.14
C PRO A 42 8.11 -14.06 7.58
N VAL A 43 9.04 -13.95 6.66
CA VAL A 43 10.48 -14.09 6.93
C VAL A 43 10.90 -12.91 7.81
N ASP A 44 11.96 -13.06 8.62
CA ASP A 44 12.47 -11.92 9.39
C ASP A 44 13.08 -10.88 8.43
N SER A 45 12.85 -9.61 8.70
CA SER A 45 13.40 -8.47 7.95
C SER A 45 13.90 -7.40 8.92
N ASP A 46 14.70 -6.45 8.42
CA ASP A 46 15.21 -5.37 9.27
C ASP A 46 14.09 -4.39 9.65
N ALA A 47 13.16 -4.16 8.74
CA ALA A 47 12.16 -3.12 8.86
C ALA A 47 10.74 -3.58 8.50
N ILE A 48 9.76 -2.88 9.06
CA ILE A 48 8.36 -2.96 8.66
C ILE A 48 7.93 -1.55 8.22
N VAL A 49 7.26 -1.45 7.08
CA VAL A 49 6.77 -0.17 6.55
C VAL A 49 5.28 -0.26 6.30
N VAL A 50 4.51 0.60 6.96
CA VAL A 50 3.06 0.71 6.82
C VAL A 50 2.72 1.97 6.04
N LEU A 51 2.03 1.81 4.91
CA LEU A 51 1.52 2.95 4.16
C LEU A 51 0.15 3.37 4.69
N THR A 52 0.01 4.65 5.04
CA THR A 52 -1.25 5.20 5.55
C THR A 52 -2.37 5.22 4.49
N GLY A 53 -3.59 5.58 4.89
CA GLY A 53 -4.74 5.74 3.99
C GLY A 53 -5.71 4.55 3.95
N GLY A 54 -5.61 3.58 4.85
CA GLY A 54 -6.56 2.46 4.94
C GLY A 54 -6.67 1.86 6.35
N ARG A 55 -7.85 1.31 6.65
CA ARG A 55 -8.10 0.65 7.94
C ARG A 55 -7.29 -0.66 8.06
N GLY A 56 -6.90 -1.01 9.27
CA GLY A 56 -6.25 -2.28 9.60
C GLY A 56 -4.77 -2.40 9.25
N ARG A 57 -4.21 -1.54 8.38
CA ARG A 57 -2.80 -1.62 7.98
C ARG A 57 -1.85 -1.39 9.15
N LEU A 58 -2.10 -0.36 9.97
CA LEU A 58 -1.31 -0.10 11.15
C LEU A 58 -1.34 -1.28 12.12
N GLN A 59 -2.52 -1.85 12.35
CA GLN A 59 -2.66 -3.01 13.21
C GLN A 59 -1.88 -4.22 12.68
N ALA A 60 -1.94 -4.50 11.39
CA ALA A 60 -1.15 -5.56 10.76
C ALA A 60 0.36 -5.33 10.91
N GLY A 61 0.83 -4.08 10.73
CA GLY A 61 2.22 -3.72 10.96
C GLY A 61 2.67 -3.89 12.41
N LEU A 62 1.82 -3.48 13.37
CA LEU A 62 2.10 -3.67 14.79
C LEU A 62 2.12 -5.16 15.18
N GLN A 63 1.27 -6.00 14.58
CA GLN A 63 1.31 -7.45 14.78
C GLN A 63 2.61 -8.07 14.26
N LEU A 64 3.11 -7.64 13.11
CA LEU A 64 4.41 -8.06 12.61
C LEU A 64 5.55 -7.63 13.53
N LEU A 65 5.49 -6.39 14.03
CA LEU A 65 6.50 -5.86 14.96
C LEU A 65 6.49 -6.61 16.30
N SER A 66 5.30 -6.87 16.86
CA SER A 66 5.18 -7.65 18.11
C SER A 66 5.60 -9.11 17.96
N ALA A 67 5.45 -9.66 16.74
CA ALA A 67 5.95 -10.99 16.40
C ALA A 67 7.46 -11.04 16.09
N GLY A 68 8.18 -9.92 16.24
CA GLY A 68 9.62 -9.84 15.99
C GLY A 68 10.02 -9.95 14.52
N LYS A 69 9.09 -9.65 13.58
CA LYS A 69 9.33 -9.76 12.14
C LYS A 69 10.04 -8.55 11.51
N GLY A 70 10.47 -7.62 12.33
CA GLY A 70 11.29 -6.47 11.97
C GLY A 70 11.75 -5.76 13.23
N ALA A 71 12.91 -5.13 13.19
CA ALA A 71 13.46 -4.40 14.34
C ALA A 71 12.70 -3.09 14.62
N ARG A 72 12.18 -2.45 13.58
CA ARG A 72 11.41 -1.19 13.68
C ARG A 72 10.32 -1.09 12.64
N LEU A 73 9.32 -0.27 12.95
CA LEU A 73 8.19 0.02 12.06
C LEU A 73 8.18 1.51 11.70
N LEU A 74 8.13 1.81 10.40
CA LEU A 74 7.84 3.13 9.88
C LEU A 74 6.36 3.21 9.47
N VAL A 75 5.63 4.19 9.97
CA VAL A 75 4.33 4.57 9.43
C VAL A 75 4.56 5.73 8.48
N SER A 76 4.53 5.49 7.17
CA SER A 76 4.82 6.49 6.15
C SER A 76 3.57 7.19 5.66
N GLY A 77 3.67 8.51 5.41
CA GLY A 77 2.57 9.34 4.94
C GLY A 77 1.52 9.65 6.01
N VAL A 78 1.94 9.84 7.24
CA VAL A 78 1.04 10.23 8.34
C VAL A 78 0.52 11.64 8.09
N ASN A 79 -0.80 11.82 8.13
CA ASN A 79 -1.39 13.16 8.04
C ASN A 79 -0.95 13.99 9.24
N ALA A 80 -0.38 15.17 9.00
CA ALA A 80 0.08 16.08 10.04
C ALA A 80 -1.02 16.51 11.04
N ALA A 81 -2.29 16.45 10.62
CA ALA A 81 -3.43 16.71 11.49
C ALA A 81 -3.72 15.57 12.48
N ILE A 82 -3.19 14.36 12.23
CA ILE A 82 -3.36 13.21 13.13
C ILE A 82 -2.24 13.24 14.17
N SER A 83 -2.60 13.47 15.42
CA SER A 83 -1.61 13.46 16.50
C SER A 83 -1.07 12.04 16.72
N SER A 84 0.22 11.93 17.00
CA SER A 84 0.85 10.67 17.43
C SER A 84 0.14 10.01 18.63
N LYS A 85 -0.55 10.81 19.43
CA LYS A 85 -1.37 10.37 20.58
C LYS A 85 -2.58 9.56 20.15
N GLN A 86 -3.25 9.94 19.03
CA GLN A 86 -4.39 9.19 18.50
C GLN A 86 -3.98 7.82 17.94
N LEU A 87 -2.83 7.74 17.28
CA LEU A 87 -2.28 6.49 16.79
C LEU A 87 -1.84 5.55 17.92
N ARG A 88 -1.26 6.11 19.00
CA ARG A 88 -0.83 5.34 20.18
C ARG A 88 -1.98 4.77 21.00
N ASN A 89 -3.10 5.46 21.06
CA ASN A 89 -4.22 5.07 21.93
C ASN A 89 -5.08 3.95 21.35
N SER A 90 -4.70 3.35 20.21
CA SER A 90 -5.47 2.29 19.58
C SER A 90 -5.47 0.98 20.39
N THR A 91 -4.39 0.67 21.14
CA THR A 91 -4.31 -0.45 22.09
C THR A 91 -3.19 -0.22 23.12
N THR A 92 -3.23 -0.91 24.29
CA THR A 92 -2.17 -0.86 25.31
C THR A 92 -0.82 -1.36 24.79
N GLU A 93 -0.82 -2.40 23.96
CA GLU A 93 0.37 -2.94 23.31
C GLU A 93 0.96 -1.95 22.30
N ALA A 94 0.12 -1.28 21.50
CA ALA A 94 0.54 -0.23 20.60
C ALA A 94 1.30 0.88 21.37
N ALA A 95 0.80 1.32 22.52
CA ALA A 95 1.44 2.37 23.31
C ALA A 95 2.89 2.03 23.71
N ARG A 96 3.19 0.76 24.00
CA ARG A 96 4.54 0.27 24.32
C ARG A 96 5.43 0.28 23.06
N LEU A 97 4.94 -0.25 21.94
CA LEU A 97 5.68 -0.31 20.69
C LEU A 97 5.98 1.09 20.13
N PHE A 98 5.06 2.03 20.26
CA PHE A 98 5.27 3.42 19.87
C PHE A 98 6.36 4.13 20.68
N LYS A 99 6.66 3.69 21.90
CA LYS A 99 7.74 4.27 22.71
C LYS A 99 9.14 3.85 22.26
N CYS A 100 9.28 2.59 21.77
CA CYS A 100 10.60 2.03 21.44
C CYS A 100 10.89 2.01 19.95
N CYS A 101 9.88 1.61 19.15
CA CYS A 101 10.18 0.91 17.92
C CYS A 101 9.32 1.37 16.72
N VAL A 102 8.46 2.38 16.87
CA VAL A 102 7.64 2.95 15.79
C VAL A 102 8.08 4.38 15.48
N ASP A 103 8.42 4.62 14.23
CA ASP A 103 8.72 5.94 13.69
C ASP A 103 7.54 6.43 12.84
N LEU A 104 7.30 7.73 12.83
CA LEU A 104 6.24 8.37 12.05
C LEU A 104 6.85 9.25 10.97
N GLY A 105 6.48 9.01 9.71
CA GLY A 105 6.85 9.79 8.55
C GLY A 105 5.72 10.72 8.13
N TYR A 106 6.02 12.01 7.98
CA TYR A 106 5.07 13.07 7.68
C TYR A 106 5.32 13.77 6.35
N GLN A 107 6.39 13.38 5.62
CA GLN A 107 6.81 14.08 4.40
C GLN A 107 6.13 13.52 3.14
N ALA A 108 5.63 12.31 3.20
CA ALA A 108 5.01 11.67 2.07
C ALA A 108 3.53 12.07 1.90
N HIS A 109 3.19 12.58 0.72
CA HIS A 109 1.81 12.96 0.37
C HIS A 109 1.17 11.99 -0.63
N ASP A 110 1.96 11.12 -1.24
CA ASP A 110 1.53 10.10 -2.21
C ASP A 110 2.38 8.83 -2.12
N THR A 111 2.11 7.84 -2.96
CA THR A 111 2.84 6.55 -2.95
C THR A 111 4.31 6.71 -3.36
N ARG A 112 4.65 7.68 -4.23
CA ARG A 112 6.04 7.97 -4.60
C ARG A 112 6.77 8.60 -3.41
N GLY A 113 6.14 9.56 -2.73
CA GLY A 113 6.65 10.15 -1.51
C GLY A 113 6.90 9.11 -0.42
N ASN A 114 5.98 8.14 -0.25
CA ASN A 114 6.17 7.02 0.68
C ASN A 114 7.43 6.20 0.36
N ALA A 115 7.68 5.90 -0.92
CA ALA A 115 8.87 5.15 -1.33
C ALA A 115 10.16 5.93 -1.04
N VAL A 116 10.19 7.25 -1.34
CA VAL A 116 11.34 8.12 -1.04
C VAL A 116 11.56 8.28 0.46
N GLU A 117 10.52 8.56 1.24
CA GLU A 117 10.58 8.68 2.69
C GLU A 117 11.13 7.39 3.32
N THR A 118 10.64 6.25 2.87
CA THR A 118 11.10 4.93 3.31
C THR A 118 12.58 4.71 2.96
N SER A 119 12.97 4.99 1.72
CA SER A 119 14.37 4.84 1.27
C SER A 119 15.34 5.63 2.16
N LEU A 120 15.03 6.89 2.41
CA LEU A 120 15.85 7.75 3.27
C LEU A 120 15.88 7.26 4.74
N TRP A 121 14.75 6.74 5.24
CA TRP A 121 14.68 6.20 6.59
C TRP A 121 15.49 4.91 6.72
N MET A 122 15.40 3.99 5.75
CA MET A 122 16.18 2.74 5.73
C MET A 122 17.68 3.00 5.62
N GLN A 123 18.10 3.89 4.71
CA GLN A 123 19.52 4.27 4.55
C GLN A 123 20.11 4.83 5.84
N ARG A 124 19.39 5.71 6.54
CA ARG A 124 19.85 6.28 7.83
C ARG A 124 20.01 5.23 8.93
N ARG A 125 19.34 4.08 8.81
CA ARG A 125 19.37 3.00 9.80
C ARG A 125 20.23 1.82 9.38
N GLY A 126 20.73 1.79 8.14
CA GLY A 126 21.49 0.66 7.60
C GLY A 126 20.63 -0.59 7.42
N TYR A 127 19.36 -0.45 7.04
CA TYR A 127 18.45 -1.55 6.79
C TYR A 127 18.45 -1.93 5.31
N ASP A 128 18.48 -3.25 5.04
CA ASP A 128 18.57 -3.82 3.69
C ASP A 128 17.33 -4.62 3.29
N SER A 129 16.42 -4.87 4.22
CA SER A 129 15.20 -5.65 3.99
C SER A 129 13.99 -5.04 4.69
N LEU A 130 12.80 -5.15 4.07
CA LEU A 130 11.57 -4.62 4.66
C LEU A 130 10.34 -5.49 4.37
N HIS A 131 9.39 -5.47 5.31
CA HIS A 131 7.99 -5.86 5.06
C HIS A 131 7.16 -4.64 4.69
N LEU A 132 6.62 -4.63 3.48
CA LEU A 132 5.71 -3.58 3.04
C LEU A 132 4.26 -3.97 3.36
N VAL A 133 3.59 -3.14 4.16
CA VAL A 133 2.19 -3.33 4.57
C VAL A 133 1.29 -2.29 3.93
N THR A 134 0.47 -2.73 3.00
CA THR A 134 -0.55 -1.91 2.34
C THR A 134 -1.76 -2.76 1.93
N ALA A 135 -2.82 -2.16 1.38
CA ALA A 135 -3.95 -2.94 0.88
C ALA A 135 -3.58 -3.72 -0.39
N ALA A 136 -4.18 -4.90 -0.59
CA ALA A 136 -3.90 -5.78 -1.72
C ALA A 136 -3.97 -5.04 -3.07
N TYR A 137 -5.00 -4.23 -3.28
CA TYR A 137 -5.18 -3.47 -4.53
C TYR A 137 -4.15 -2.32 -4.72
N HIS A 138 -3.46 -1.89 -3.64
CA HIS A 138 -2.37 -0.92 -3.70
C HIS A 138 -0.99 -1.56 -3.86
N MET A 139 -0.86 -2.85 -3.53
CA MET A 139 0.42 -3.54 -3.50
C MET A 139 1.18 -3.47 -4.83
N PRO A 140 0.58 -3.76 -6.00
CA PRO A 140 1.30 -3.72 -7.27
C PRO A 140 1.93 -2.35 -7.56
N ARG A 141 1.16 -1.27 -7.37
CA ARG A 141 1.66 0.10 -7.57
C ARG A 141 2.74 0.48 -6.55
N SER A 142 2.56 0.06 -5.31
CA SER A 142 3.54 0.33 -4.26
C SER A 142 4.86 -0.37 -4.53
N LEU A 143 4.84 -1.65 -4.91
CA LEU A 143 6.04 -2.41 -5.25
C LEU A 143 6.84 -1.77 -6.38
N LEU A 144 6.18 -1.35 -7.47
CA LEU A 144 6.84 -0.66 -8.58
C LEU A 144 7.59 0.60 -8.12
N LEU A 145 6.96 1.43 -7.29
CA LEU A 145 7.55 2.67 -6.82
C LEU A 145 8.66 2.43 -5.77
N PHE A 146 8.49 1.42 -4.92
CA PHE A 146 9.49 1.04 -3.94
C PHE A 146 10.72 0.42 -4.60
N GLN A 147 10.55 -0.46 -5.59
CA GLN A 147 11.67 -1.01 -6.38
C GLN A 147 12.42 0.08 -7.15
N ALA A 148 11.71 1.08 -7.69
CA ALA A 148 12.36 2.21 -8.36
C ALA A 148 13.17 3.09 -7.39
N ALA A 149 12.68 3.27 -6.14
CA ALA A 149 13.37 4.06 -5.12
C ALA A 149 14.49 3.28 -4.41
N MET A 150 14.38 1.95 -4.36
CA MET A 150 15.29 1.05 -3.64
C MET A 150 15.57 -0.22 -4.46
N PRO A 151 16.33 -0.12 -5.55
CA PRO A 151 16.50 -1.25 -6.51
C PRO A 151 17.30 -2.44 -5.95
N ARG A 152 17.90 -2.30 -4.77
CA ARG A 152 18.68 -3.36 -4.09
C ARG A 152 17.98 -4.00 -2.89
N ILE A 153 16.74 -3.59 -2.61
CA ILE A 153 15.93 -4.07 -1.49
C ILE A 153 14.75 -4.87 -2.02
#